data_5eb73798c7b6ae15c17356ab644873e3
#
_entry.id   5eb73798c7b6ae15c17356ab644873e3
#
_cell.length_a   1.000
_cell.length_b   1.000
_cell.length_c   1.000
_cell.angle_alpha   90.00
_cell.angle_beta   90.00
_cell.angle_gamma   90.00
#
_symmetry.space_group_name_H-M   'P 1'
#
loop_
_entity.id
_entity.type
_entity.pdbx_description
1 polymer ?
#
loop_
_entity_poly.entity_id
_entity_poly.type
_entity_poly.pdbx_seq_one_letter_code
_entity_poly.pdbx_strand_id
1 'polypeptide(L)'
;FESAAMILTLITVGKMLEARSKGKTTDALKSLMKLAPKTATVLRDGVEAEVSIDQVRKGDVFVVRPGENIPVDGFVLEGSGAVNEAALTGESLPVDKGVGDKVSAATMNQSGFLRCKATRVGEDTTLSQIIQMVSDAAATKAPIAKIADKVSGVFVPVVITIAIVTFFIWMLVGQTFGFAIARAISVLVISCPCALGLATPVAIMVGNGVG
;
A
#
# COMPACT_ATOMS: atom_id res chain seq x y z
N PHE A 1 -19.89 19.95 -27.68
CA PHE A 1 -19.98 19.98 -26.20
C PHE A 1 -20.15 18.58 -25.60
N GLU A 2 -20.88 17.67 -26.21
CA GLU A 2 -21.12 16.31 -25.71
C GLU A 2 -19.86 15.49 -25.57
N SER A 3 -18.97 15.51 -26.54
CA SER A 3 -17.70 14.75 -26.49
C SER A 3 -16.76 15.22 -25.36
N ALA A 4 -16.73 16.52 -25.09
CA ALA A 4 -15.91 17.07 -24.01
C ALA A 4 -16.47 16.66 -22.64
N ALA A 5 -17.77 16.68 -22.45
CA ALA A 5 -18.42 16.23 -21.23
C ALA A 5 -18.17 14.73 -20.99
N MET A 6 -18.24 13.91 -22.03
CA MET A 6 -17.98 12.48 -21.96
C MET A 6 -16.54 12.16 -21.55
N ILE A 7 -15.56 12.87 -22.11
CA ILE A 7 -14.14 12.72 -21.78
C ILE A 7 -13.87 13.12 -20.31
N LEU A 8 -14.40 14.27 -19.87
CA LEU A 8 -14.25 14.74 -18.50
C LEU A 8 -14.88 13.74 -17.50
N THR A 9 -16.04 13.20 -17.82
CA THR A 9 -16.72 12.20 -16.98
C THR A 9 -15.86 10.94 -16.86
N LEU A 10 -15.35 10.40 -17.97
CA LEU A 10 -14.51 9.20 -17.97
C LEU A 10 -13.21 9.40 -17.17
N ILE A 11 -12.54 10.55 -17.34
CA ILE A 11 -11.31 10.88 -16.59
C ILE A 11 -11.62 10.98 -15.09
N THR A 12 -12.72 11.64 -14.73
CA THR A 12 -13.13 11.82 -13.33
C THR A 12 -13.47 10.48 -12.67
N VAL A 13 -14.22 9.61 -13.37
CA VAL A 13 -14.54 8.25 -12.90
C VAL A 13 -13.26 7.43 -12.74
N GLY A 14 -12.33 7.47 -13.71
CA GLY A 14 -11.06 6.78 -13.63
C GLY A 14 -10.23 7.21 -12.41
N LYS A 15 -10.10 8.52 -12.18
CA LYS A 15 -9.39 9.06 -11.00
C LYS A 15 -10.09 8.71 -9.68
N MET A 16 -11.41 8.71 -9.65
CA MET A 16 -12.18 8.33 -8.47
C MET A 16 -11.97 6.86 -8.11
N LEU A 17 -11.97 5.95 -9.09
CA LEU A 17 -11.71 4.53 -8.90
C LEU A 17 -10.28 4.28 -8.43
N GLU A 18 -9.30 4.98 -9.00
CA GLU A 18 -7.89 4.91 -8.56
C GLU A 18 -7.73 5.37 -7.11
N ALA A 19 -8.31 6.52 -6.74
CA ALA A 19 -8.27 7.04 -5.38
C ALA A 19 -8.93 6.08 -4.38
N ARG A 20 -10.06 5.47 -4.76
CA ARG A 20 -10.78 4.52 -3.92
C ARG A 20 -10.01 3.21 -3.71
N SER A 21 -9.30 2.73 -4.73
CA SER A 21 -8.44 1.55 -4.65
C SER A 21 -7.23 1.79 -3.74
N LYS A 22 -6.55 2.93 -3.88
CA LYS A 22 -5.42 3.32 -3.02
C LYS A 22 -5.85 3.52 -1.55
N GLY A 23 -7.04 4.07 -1.30
CA GLY A 23 -7.57 4.27 0.05
C GLY A 23 -7.70 2.95 0.83
N LYS A 24 -8.22 1.90 0.22
CA LYS A 24 -8.40 0.59 0.87
C LYS A 24 -7.07 -0.03 1.33
N THR A 25 -6.01 0.07 0.54
CA THR A 25 -4.68 -0.45 0.90
C THR A 25 -4.08 0.30 2.08
N THR A 26 -4.23 1.63 2.09
CA THR A 26 -3.76 2.48 3.20
C THR A 26 -4.51 2.20 4.51
N ASP A 27 -5.81 1.92 4.44
CA ASP A 27 -6.62 1.62 5.63
C ASP A 27 -6.27 0.24 6.21
N ALA A 28 -5.97 -0.75 5.37
CA ALA A 28 -5.47 -2.05 5.81
C ALA A 28 -4.12 -1.92 6.54
N LEU A 29 -3.18 -1.14 5.99
CA LEU A 29 -1.89 -0.85 6.64
C LEU A 29 -2.08 -0.15 8.00
N LYS A 30 -2.96 0.85 8.08
CA LYS A 30 -3.27 1.52 9.35
C LYS A 30 -3.87 0.57 10.39
N SER A 31 -4.66 -0.40 9.94
CA SER A 31 -5.23 -1.43 10.83
C SER A 31 -4.15 -2.34 11.40
N LEU A 32 -3.17 -2.75 10.60
CA LEU A 32 -2.01 -3.52 11.08
C LEU A 32 -1.16 -2.71 12.07
N MET A 33 -0.92 -1.43 11.81
CA MET A 33 -0.19 -0.56 12.73
C MET A 33 -0.87 -0.38 14.09
N LYS A 34 -2.20 -0.47 14.14
CA LYS A 34 -2.97 -0.40 15.39
C LYS A 34 -2.81 -1.64 16.28
N LEU A 35 -2.35 -2.76 15.73
CA LEU A 35 -2.10 -4.00 16.50
C LEU A 35 -0.82 -3.91 17.33
N ALA A 36 0.13 -3.06 16.95
CA ALA A 36 1.33 -2.83 17.73
C ALA A 36 0.97 -2.07 19.02
N PRO A 37 1.33 -2.58 20.21
CA PRO A 37 1.12 -1.86 21.44
C PRO A 37 2.02 -0.62 21.48
N LYS A 38 1.56 0.41 22.21
CA LYS A 38 2.34 1.66 22.37
C LYS A 38 3.33 1.60 23.52
N THR A 39 3.11 0.69 24.46
CA THR A 39 3.92 0.49 25.65
C THR A 39 4.30 -0.97 25.78
N ALA A 40 5.34 -1.24 26.53
CA ALA A 40 5.84 -2.56 26.89
C ALA A 40 6.23 -2.61 28.37
N THR A 41 5.93 -3.71 29.04
CA THR A 41 6.41 -3.97 30.41
C THR A 41 7.79 -4.62 30.32
N VAL A 42 8.83 -3.88 30.65
CA VAL A 42 10.23 -4.33 30.59
C VAL A 42 10.76 -4.54 31.99
N LEU A 43 11.55 -5.60 32.17
CA LEU A 43 12.23 -5.89 33.42
C LEU A 43 13.62 -5.23 33.39
N ARG A 44 13.81 -4.17 34.19
CA ARG A 44 15.11 -3.49 34.38
C ARG A 44 15.54 -3.59 35.82
N ASP A 45 16.74 -4.10 36.05
CA ASP A 45 17.30 -4.30 37.40
C ASP A 45 16.38 -5.11 38.33
N GLY A 46 15.63 -6.07 37.76
CA GLY A 46 14.69 -6.91 38.52
C GLY A 46 13.34 -6.27 38.83
N VAL A 47 13.11 -5.03 38.39
CA VAL A 47 11.85 -4.30 38.58
C VAL A 47 11.13 -4.18 37.25
N GLU A 48 9.83 -4.47 37.24
CA GLU A 48 8.96 -4.24 36.09
C GLU A 48 8.68 -2.75 35.94
N ALA A 49 8.92 -2.22 34.75
CA ALA A 49 8.64 -0.85 34.37
C ALA A 49 7.88 -0.81 33.03
N GLU A 50 6.79 -0.05 32.99
CA GLU A 50 6.11 0.24 31.73
C GLU A 50 6.88 1.34 30.99
N VAL A 51 7.29 1.06 29.76
CA VAL A 51 8.05 1.98 28.93
C VAL A 51 7.39 2.13 27.56
N SER A 52 7.62 3.26 26.89
CA SER A 52 7.21 3.40 25.48
C SER A 52 7.93 2.33 24.62
N ILE A 53 7.25 1.83 23.61
CA ILE A 53 7.78 0.85 22.67
C ILE A 53 9.11 1.30 22.05
N ASP A 54 9.27 2.61 21.80
CA ASP A 54 10.49 3.20 21.22
C ASP A 54 11.69 3.16 22.15
N GLN A 55 11.47 2.90 23.43
CA GLN A 55 12.52 2.80 24.46
C GLN A 55 12.98 1.37 24.72
N VAL A 56 12.31 0.40 24.13
CA VAL A 56 12.69 -1.02 24.21
C VAL A 56 13.91 -1.27 23.33
N ARG A 57 14.92 -1.91 23.89
CA ARG A 57 16.19 -2.21 23.21
C ARG A 57 16.34 -3.71 22.97
N LYS A 58 17.10 -4.05 21.95
CA LYS A 58 17.52 -5.43 21.71
C LYS A 58 18.25 -5.97 22.93
N GLY A 59 17.79 -7.12 23.44
CA GLY A 59 18.32 -7.75 24.64
C GLY A 59 17.53 -7.45 25.91
N ASP A 60 16.65 -6.44 25.92
CA ASP A 60 15.75 -6.19 27.05
C ASP A 60 14.86 -7.40 27.31
N VAL A 61 14.54 -7.63 28.57
CA VAL A 61 13.60 -8.66 28.98
C VAL A 61 12.23 -7.99 29.18
N PHE A 62 11.21 -8.50 28.52
CA PHE A 62 9.85 -7.99 28.63
C PHE A 62 8.88 -9.10 29.08
N VAL A 63 7.78 -8.67 29.66
CA VAL A 63 6.75 -9.53 30.22
C VAL A 63 5.48 -9.34 29.44
N VAL A 64 4.77 -10.44 29.15
CA VAL A 64 3.47 -10.43 28.47
C VAL A 64 2.47 -11.27 29.25
N ARG A 65 1.41 -10.62 29.72
CA ARG A 65 0.33 -11.23 30.48
C ARG A 65 -0.79 -11.69 29.54
N PRO A 66 -1.71 -12.55 30.02
CA PRO A 66 -2.89 -12.90 29.23
C PRO A 66 -3.69 -11.67 28.80
N GLY A 67 -4.07 -11.62 27.52
CA GLY A 67 -4.78 -10.50 26.91
C GLY A 67 -3.89 -9.37 26.41
N GLU A 68 -2.60 -9.39 26.68
CA GLU A 68 -1.66 -8.38 26.19
C GLU A 68 -1.08 -8.75 24.81
N ASN A 69 -0.82 -7.73 24.01
CA ASN A 69 -0.11 -7.89 22.75
C ASN A 69 1.41 -7.93 23.01
N ILE A 70 2.10 -8.77 22.26
CA ILE A 70 3.55 -8.89 22.29
C ILE A 70 4.17 -7.63 21.67
N PRO A 71 5.01 -6.89 22.42
CA PRO A 71 5.46 -5.56 22.01
C PRO A 71 6.50 -5.59 20.89
N VAL A 72 7.44 -6.53 20.95
CA VAL A 72 8.57 -6.65 20.02
C VAL A 72 8.87 -8.12 19.73
N ASP A 73 9.63 -8.41 18.69
CA ASP A 73 10.04 -9.78 18.40
C ASP A 73 11.05 -10.28 19.46
N GLY A 74 10.88 -11.52 19.87
CA GLY A 74 11.73 -12.11 20.88
C GLY A 74 11.69 -13.62 20.90
N PHE A 75 12.24 -14.17 21.98
CA PHE A 75 12.09 -15.57 22.34
C PHE A 75 11.75 -15.71 23.82
N VAL A 76 11.01 -16.74 24.15
CA VAL A 76 10.56 -17.03 25.53
C VAL A 76 11.75 -17.48 26.35
N LEU A 77 12.01 -16.79 27.47
CA LEU A 77 13.01 -17.18 28.48
C LEU A 77 12.40 -18.05 29.57
N GLU A 78 11.15 -17.71 29.98
CA GLU A 78 10.48 -18.34 31.10
C GLU A 78 8.96 -18.26 30.88
N GLY A 79 8.27 -19.28 31.36
CA GLY A 79 6.80 -19.38 31.26
C GLY A 79 6.35 -20.15 30.03
N SER A 80 5.06 -20.23 29.89
CA SER A 80 4.38 -20.83 28.73
C SER A 80 3.01 -20.17 28.56
N GLY A 81 2.50 -20.18 27.31
CA GLY A 81 1.22 -19.59 26.99
C GLY A 81 0.77 -19.91 25.58
N ALA A 82 -0.51 -19.66 25.29
CA ALA A 82 -1.06 -19.78 23.96
C ALA A 82 -1.13 -18.42 23.30
N VAL A 83 -0.45 -18.26 22.16
CA VAL A 83 -0.34 -16.99 21.44
C VAL A 83 -1.15 -17.05 20.16
N ASN A 84 -2.02 -16.06 19.96
CA ASN A 84 -2.76 -15.89 18.72
C ASN A 84 -1.90 -15.11 17.73
N GLU A 85 -1.47 -15.80 16.69
CA GLU A 85 -0.64 -15.25 15.60
C GLU A 85 -1.45 -14.94 14.33
N ALA A 86 -2.81 -15.00 14.39
CA ALA A 86 -3.69 -14.84 13.23
C ALA A 86 -3.47 -13.54 12.46
N ALA A 87 -3.07 -12.47 13.13
CA ALA A 87 -2.79 -11.18 12.50
C ALA A 87 -1.60 -11.23 11.52
N LEU A 88 -0.67 -12.16 11.71
CA LEU A 88 0.53 -12.31 10.88
C LEU A 88 0.45 -13.52 9.95
N THR A 89 -0.10 -14.64 10.43
CA THR A 89 -0.11 -15.92 9.70
C THR A 89 -1.44 -16.19 8.99
N GLY A 90 -2.52 -15.55 9.43
CA GLY A 90 -3.89 -15.83 9.00
C GLY A 90 -4.50 -17.07 9.65
N GLU A 91 -3.75 -17.82 10.46
CA GLU A 91 -4.25 -19.01 11.17
C GLU A 91 -4.92 -18.61 12.48
N SER A 92 -6.19 -18.96 12.63
CA SER A 92 -7.01 -18.56 13.80
C SER A 92 -6.75 -19.39 15.07
N LEU A 93 -6.06 -20.53 14.95
CA LEU A 93 -5.76 -21.37 16.11
C LEU A 93 -4.56 -20.78 16.86
N PRO A 94 -4.69 -20.59 18.19
CA PRO A 94 -3.56 -20.18 19.02
C PRO A 94 -2.44 -21.23 19.00
N VAL A 95 -1.21 -20.76 19.01
CA VAL A 95 0.00 -21.61 19.04
C VAL A 95 0.57 -21.61 20.44
N ASP A 96 0.80 -22.80 21.01
CA ASP A 96 1.46 -22.93 22.28
C ASP A 96 2.92 -22.51 22.17
N LYS A 97 3.35 -21.66 23.09
CA LYS A 97 4.73 -21.14 23.20
C LYS A 97 5.30 -21.52 24.55
N GLY A 98 6.50 -22.09 24.51
CA GLY A 98 7.30 -22.45 25.67
C GLY A 98 8.71 -21.84 25.61
N VAL A 99 9.53 -22.19 26.59
CA VAL A 99 10.92 -21.70 26.69
C VAL A 99 11.72 -22.02 25.41
N GLY A 100 12.33 -21.01 24.82
CA GLY A 100 13.10 -21.10 23.57
C GLY A 100 12.30 -20.79 22.31
N ASP A 101 10.97 -20.77 22.37
CA ASP A 101 10.14 -20.47 21.22
C ASP A 101 10.16 -18.98 20.84
N LYS A 102 10.03 -18.73 19.54
CA LYS A 102 9.97 -17.36 19.01
C LYS A 102 8.57 -16.77 19.20
N VAL A 103 8.54 -15.49 19.55
CA VAL A 103 7.34 -14.69 19.60
C VAL A 103 7.50 -13.46 18.71
N SER A 104 6.41 -13.04 18.08
CA SER A 104 6.41 -11.95 17.11
C SER A 104 5.61 -10.75 17.62
N ALA A 105 6.06 -9.55 17.30
CA ALA A 105 5.34 -8.31 17.61
C ALA A 105 3.91 -8.31 17.06
N ALA A 106 3.00 -7.66 17.79
CA ALA A 106 1.58 -7.53 17.45
C ALA A 106 0.76 -8.84 17.47
N THR A 107 1.31 -9.95 17.92
CA THR A 107 0.55 -11.14 18.28
C THR A 107 0.02 -11.04 19.71
N MET A 108 -1.06 -11.73 20.04
CA MET A 108 -1.73 -11.62 21.33
C MET A 108 -1.50 -12.87 22.19
N ASN A 109 -1.01 -12.69 23.42
CA ASN A 109 -0.99 -13.75 24.40
C ASN A 109 -2.40 -13.99 24.94
N GLN A 110 -3.00 -15.15 24.67
CA GLN A 110 -4.35 -15.48 25.13
C GLN A 110 -4.35 -16.08 26.53
N SER A 111 -3.33 -16.84 26.87
CA SER A 111 -3.25 -17.52 28.17
C SER A 111 -1.82 -17.72 28.60
N GLY A 112 -1.61 -17.87 29.90
CA GLY A 112 -0.30 -18.07 30.49
C GLY A 112 0.51 -16.79 30.61
N PHE A 113 1.68 -16.92 31.19
CA PHE A 113 2.61 -15.82 31.43
C PHE A 113 3.88 -16.08 30.64
N LEU A 114 4.32 -15.06 29.91
CA LEU A 114 5.52 -15.14 29.08
C LEU A 114 6.53 -14.08 29.52
N ARG A 115 7.74 -14.50 29.82
CA ARG A 115 8.91 -13.62 29.97
C ARG A 115 9.80 -13.84 28.76
N CYS A 116 10.01 -12.80 27.98
CA CYS A 116 10.67 -12.89 26.68
C CYS A 116 11.87 -11.96 26.62
N LYS A 117 12.86 -12.32 25.78
CA LYS A 117 14.01 -11.46 25.48
C LYS A 117 13.86 -10.88 24.08
N ALA A 118 13.96 -9.56 23.96
CA ALA A 118 13.85 -8.85 22.72
C ALA A 118 15.00 -9.18 21.76
N THR A 119 14.66 -9.55 20.53
CA THR A 119 15.64 -9.85 19.47
C THR A 119 15.64 -8.82 18.36
N ARG A 120 14.45 -8.30 18.02
CA ARG A 120 14.26 -7.24 17.03
C ARG A 120 13.31 -6.20 17.59
N VAL A 121 13.63 -4.93 17.39
CA VAL A 121 12.89 -3.79 17.95
C VAL A 121 12.67 -2.74 16.87
N GLY A 122 11.67 -1.88 17.04
CA GLY A 122 11.39 -0.78 16.13
C GLY A 122 11.11 -1.23 14.69
N GLU A 123 11.85 -0.68 13.75
CA GLU A 123 11.69 -0.96 12.32
C GLU A 123 12.14 -2.38 11.91
N ASP A 124 12.97 -3.03 12.73
CA ASP A 124 13.47 -4.39 12.47
C ASP A 124 12.46 -5.48 12.86
N THR A 125 11.35 -5.16 13.50
CA THR A 125 10.33 -6.15 13.88
C THR A 125 9.68 -6.78 12.65
N THR A 126 9.24 -8.04 12.79
CA THR A 126 8.54 -8.77 11.72
C THR A 126 7.34 -7.98 11.19
N LEU A 127 6.55 -7.37 12.08
CA LEU A 127 5.42 -6.53 11.68
C LEU A 127 5.87 -5.32 10.84
N SER A 128 6.90 -4.59 11.28
CA SER A 128 7.42 -3.43 10.56
C SER A 128 7.93 -3.81 9.16
N GLN A 129 8.63 -4.94 9.04
CA GLN A 129 9.09 -5.45 7.75
C GLN A 129 7.93 -5.82 6.81
N ILE A 130 6.85 -6.43 7.33
CA ILE A 130 5.65 -6.73 6.54
C ILE A 130 5.01 -5.43 6.07
N ILE A 131 4.83 -4.44 6.94
CA ILE A 131 4.28 -3.12 6.59
C ILE A 131 5.13 -2.46 5.51
N GLN A 132 6.46 -2.49 5.65
CA GLN A 132 7.38 -1.94 4.65
C GLN A 132 7.23 -2.65 3.30
N MET A 133 7.24 -3.98 3.26
CA MET A 133 7.07 -4.75 2.03
C MET A 133 5.74 -4.46 1.33
N VAL A 134 4.64 -4.36 2.08
CA VAL A 134 3.32 -4.04 1.52
C VAL A 134 3.29 -2.58 1.03
N SER A 135 3.90 -1.65 1.76
CA SER A 135 4.00 -0.24 1.38
C SER A 135 4.81 -0.08 0.09
N ASP A 136 5.96 -0.77 -0.02
CA ASP A 136 6.81 -0.73 -1.21
C ASP A 136 6.12 -1.38 -2.42
N ALA A 137 5.40 -2.48 -2.20
CA ALA A 137 4.58 -3.10 -3.25
C ALA A 137 3.47 -2.15 -3.73
N ALA A 138 2.80 -1.46 -2.81
CA ALA A 138 1.76 -0.48 -3.13
C ALA A 138 2.31 0.79 -3.80
N ALA A 139 3.52 1.23 -3.43
CA ALA A 139 4.19 2.38 -4.01
C ALA A 139 4.81 2.08 -5.39
N THR A 140 5.16 0.81 -5.66
CA THR A 140 5.72 0.41 -6.93
C THR A 140 4.63 0.45 -8.00
N LYS A 141 4.69 1.45 -8.90
CA LYS A 141 3.83 1.46 -10.09
C LYS A 141 4.04 0.15 -10.85
N ALA A 142 2.95 -0.56 -11.11
CA ALA A 142 3.02 -1.78 -11.90
C ALA A 142 3.86 -1.52 -13.18
N PRO A 143 4.71 -2.46 -13.62
CA PRO A 143 5.56 -2.29 -14.82
C PRO A 143 4.79 -1.82 -16.05
N ILE A 144 3.53 -2.26 -16.17
CA ILE A 144 2.59 -1.84 -17.22
C ILE A 144 2.28 -0.34 -17.15
N ALA A 145 2.12 0.23 -15.96
CA ALA A 145 1.87 1.67 -15.82
C ALA A 145 3.06 2.52 -16.25
N LYS A 146 4.30 2.06 -15.97
CA LYS A 146 5.52 2.74 -16.45
C LYS A 146 5.64 2.71 -17.97
N ILE A 147 5.25 1.59 -18.61
CA ILE A 147 5.24 1.47 -20.07
C ILE A 147 4.17 2.39 -20.65
N ALA A 148 2.97 2.42 -20.08
CA ALA A 148 1.89 3.29 -20.51
C ALA A 148 2.28 4.79 -20.38
N ASP A 149 2.93 5.20 -19.28
CA ASP A 149 3.44 6.56 -19.10
C ASP A 149 4.49 6.91 -20.16
N LYS A 150 5.40 5.98 -20.50
CA LYS A 150 6.43 6.18 -21.53
C LYS A 150 5.85 6.29 -22.93
N VAL A 151 4.89 5.44 -23.26
CA VAL A 151 4.18 5.49 -24.56
C VAL A 151 3.39 6.79 -24.67
N SER A 152 2.67 7.19 -23.64
CA SER A 152 1.92 8.45 -23.61
C SER A 152 2.84 9.67 -23.77
N GLY A 153 4.03 9.62 -23.18
CA GLY A 153 5.03 10.70 -23.27
C GLY A 153 5.53 10.97 -24.69
N VAL A 154 5.51 9.98 -25.57
CA VAL A 154 5.85 10.13 -26.98
C VAL A 154 4.60 10.38 -27.84
N PHE A 155 3.54 9.66 -27.54
CA PHE A 155 2.29 9.70 -28.33
C PHE A 155 1.63 11.08 -28.30
N VAL A 156 1.53 11.70 -27.13
CA VAL A 156 0.85 13.00 -26.97
C VAL A 156 1.53 14.11 -27.79
N PRO A 157 2.85 14.33 -27.74
CA PRO A 157 3.51 15.31 -28.60
C PRO A 157 3.32 15.04 -30.10
N VAL A 158 3.37 13.78 -30.51
CA VAL A 158 3.14 13.41 -31.92
C VAL A 158 1.75 13.79 -32.39
N VAL A 159 0.72 13.46 -31.60
CA VAL A 159 -0.67 13.80 -31.93
C VAL A 159 -0.89 15.32 -31.97
N ILE A 160 -0.31 16.06 -31.04
CA ILE A 160 -0.38 17.53 -31.03
C ILE A 160 0.25 18.09 -32.31
N THR A 161 1.40 17.56 -32.73
CA THR A 161 2.08 18.00 -33.97
C THR A 161 1.20 17.74 -35.18
N ILE A 162 0.57 16.55 -35.28
CA ILE A 162 -0.34 16.21 -36.37
C ILE A 162 -1.55 17.15 -36.37
N ALA A 163 -2.11 17.49 -35.22
CA ALA A 163 -3.23 18.41 -35.13
C ALA A 163 -2.87 19.82 -35.61
N ILE A 164 -1.67 20.31 -35.22
CA ILE A 164 -1.17 21.62 -35.70
C ILE A 164 -0.96 21.60 -37.20
N VAL A 165 -0.32 20.58 -37.75
CA VAL A 165 -0.11 20.42 -39.19
C VAL A 165 -1.44 20.38 -39.93
N THR A 166 -2.40 19.62 -39.43
CA THR A 166 -3.76 19.55 -40.00
C THR A 166 -4.42 20.93 -40.02
N PHE A 167 -4.28 21.69 -38.94
CA PHE A 167 -4.82 23.05 -38.87
C PHE A 167 -4.25 23.94 -39.99
N PHE A 168 -2.92 23.98 -40.14
CA PHE A 168 -2.26 24.80 -41.13
C PHE A 168 -2.57 24.35 -42.57
N ILE A 169 -2.64 23.05 -42.84
CA ILE A 169 -3.03 22.54 -44.16
C ILE A 169 -4.40 23.07 -44.59
N TRP A 170 -5.41 23.01 -43.71
CA TRP A 170 -6.76 23.49 -44.02
C TRP A 170 -6.81 25.00 -44.16
N MET A 171 -5.99 25.75 -43.43
CA MET A 171 -5.83 27.20 -43.62
C MET A 171 -5.25 27.55 -44.99
N LEU A 172 -4.22 26.81 -45.47
CA LEU A 172 -3.59 26.99 -46.76
C LEU A 172 -4.52 26.64 -47.94
N VAL A 173 -5.39 25.68 -47.76
CA VAL A 173 -6.44 25.28 -48.75
C VAL A 173 -7.56 26.34 -48.84
N GLY A 174 -7.52 27.40 -48.02
CA GLY A 174 -8.48 28.51 -48.08
C GLY A 174 -9.81 28.24 -47.33
N GLN A 175 -9.84 27.27 -46.45
CA GLN A 175 -10.99 27.01 -45.61
C GLN A 175 -11.13 28.02 -44.47
N THR A 176 -12.33 28.16 -43.92
CA THR A 176 -12.57 29.08 -42.81
C THR A 176 -11.82 28.64 -41.55
N PHE A 177 -11.42 29.59 -40.71
CA PHE A 177 -10.75 29.33 -39.40
C PHE A 177 -11.53 28.34 -38.55
N GLY A 178 -12.89 28.47 -38.50
CA GLY A 178 -13.74 27.55 -37.74
C GLY A 178 -13.72 26.11 -38.27
N PHE A 179 -13.60 25.91 -39.58
CA PHE A 179 -13.47 24.60 -40.17
C PHE A 179 -12.10 23.97 -39.86
N ALA A 180 -11.01 24.73 -40.01
CA ALA A 180 -9.65 24.25 -39.74
C ALA A 180 -9.47 23.83 -38.28
N ILE A 181 -9.96 24.64 -37.33
CA ILE A 181 -9.87 24.33 -35.90
C ILE A 181 -10.75 23.12 -35.51
N ALA A 182 -11.93 22.96 -36.12
CA ALA A 182 -12.77 21.79 -35.87
C ALA A 182 -12.09 20.49 -36.30
N ARG A 183 -11.35 20.49 -37.42
CA ARG A 183 -10.60 19.31 -37.88
C ARG A 183 -9.40 19.01 -37.00
N ALA A 184 -8.66 20.03 -36.56
CA ALA A 184 -7.57 19.86 -35.60
C ALA A 184 -8.06 19.28 -34.26
N ILE A 185 -9.19 19.77 -33.74
CA ILE A 185 -9.81 19.23 -32.54
C ILE A 185 -10.24 17.76 -32.74
N SER A 186 -10.82 17.44 -33.93
CA SER A 186 -11.20 16.06 -34.23
C SER A 186 -10.02 15.08 -34.17
N VAL A 187 -8.85 15.48 -34.65
CA VAL A 187 -7.62 14.69 -34.55
C VAL A 187 -7.26 14.43 -33.09
N LEU A 188 -7.30 15.46 -32.22
CA LEU A 188 -7.03 15.33 -30.80
C LEU A 188 -8.01 14.40 -30.08
N VAL A 189 -9.31 14.52 -30.39
CA VAL A 189 -10.38 13.74 -29.76
C VAL A 189 -10.31 12.26 -30.14
N ILE A 190 -10.11 11.95 -31.43
CA ILE A 190 -10.01 10.57 -31.94
C ILE A 190 -8.74 9.88 -31.39
N SER A 191 -7.66 10.63 -31.27
CA SER A 191 -6.39 10.09 -30.75
C SER A 191 -6.31 10.02 -29.23
N CYS A 192 -7.40 10.31 -28.50
CA CYS A 192 -7.38 10.23 -27.04
C CYS A 192 -7.12 8.78 -26.57
N PRO A 193 -6.06 8.49 -25.81
CA PRO A 193 -5.80 7.16 -25.28
C PRO A 193 -6.64 6.88 -24.01
N CYS A 194 -7.94 7.26 -24.05
CA CYS A 194 -8.83 7.12 -22.89
C CYS A 194 -8.95 5.67 -22.42
N ALA A 195 -8.85 4.69 -23.34
CA ALA A 195 -8.81 3.27 -23.04
C ALA A 195 -7.56 2.86 -22.24
N LEU A 196 -6.41 3.49 -22.50
CA LEU A 196 -5.17 3.21 -21.75
C LEU A 196 -5.26 3.71 -20.30
N GLY A 197 -5.90 4.84 -20.06
CA GLY A 197 -6.10 5.41 -18.72
C GLY A 197 -7.04 4.59 -17.83
N LEU A 198 -7.99 3.86 -18.44
CA LEU A 198 -8.91 2.97 -17.73
C LEU A 198 -8.38 1.53 -17.59
N ALA A 199 -7.53 1.08 -18.52
CA ALA A 199 -6.98 -0.28 -18.49
C ALA A 199 -6.04 -0.50 -17.30
N THR A 200 -5.29 0.51 -16.88
CA THR A 200 -4.32 0.40 -15.79
C THR A 200 -4.98 0.16 -14.42
N PRO A 201 -5.99 0.94 -13.98
CA PRO A 201 -6.71 0.67 -12.72
C PRO A 201 -7.44 -0.68 -12.74
N VAL A 202 -8.02 -1.07 -13.87
CA VAL A 202 -8.74 -2.34 -14.01
C VAL A 202 -7.78 -3.52 -13.94
N ALA A 203 -6.62 -3.46 -14.59
CA ALA A 203 -5.60 -4.51 -14.54
C ALA A 203 -5.04 -4.70 -13.13
N ILE A 204 -4.87 -3.60 -12.36
CA ILE A 204 -4.45 -3.66 -10.96
C ILE A 204 -5.54 -4.28 -10.07
N MET A 205 -6.83 -3.93 -10.29
CA MET A 205 -7.93 -4.53 -9.56
C MET A 205 -8.04 -6.04 -9.79
N VAL A 206 -7.93 -6.47 -11.04
CA VAL A 206 -8.02 -7.90 -11.39
C VAL A 206 -6.79 -8.65 -10.90
N GLY A 207 -5.60 -8.08 -11.01
CA GLY A 207 -4.36 -8.68 -10.51
C GLY A 207 -4.31 -8.86 -8.99
N ASN A 208 -4.89 -7.93 -8.22
CA ASN A 208 -4.96 -8.03 -6.76
C ASN A 208 -6.17 -8.83 -6.25
N GLY A 209 -7.12 -9.17 -7.12
CA GLY A 209 -8.32 -9.94 -6.75
C GLY A 209 -8.19 -11.45 -6.99
N VAL A 210 -7.09 -11.92 -7.56
CA VAL A 210 -6.84 -13.34 -7.91
C VAL A 210 -5.70 -13.94 -7.05
N GLY A 211 -5.15 -13.20 -6.08
CA GLY A 211 -4.11 -13.63 -5.13
C GLY A 211 -4.63 -13.98 -3.76
#